data_a3b70aba3512e6c26380af747e3f3a7c
#
_entry.id   a3b70aba3512e6c26380af747e3f3a7c
#
_cell.length_a   1.000
_cell.length_b   1.000
_cell.length_c   1.000
_cell.angle_alpha   90.00
_cell.angle_beta   90.00
_cell.angle_gamma   90.00
#
_symmetry.space_group_name_H-M   'P 1'
#
loop_
_entity.id
_entity.type
_entity.pdbx_description
1 polymer ?
#
loop_
_entity_poly.entity_id
_entity_poly.type
_entity_poly.pdbx_seq_one_letter_code
_entity_poly.pdbx_strand_id
1 'polypeptide(L)'
;MSRLIQFALTQRVLVILVTALLAGFGYFAFTQLPIDAFPDVSPTQVKIIVKAPGMTPEEVENQITAPIELELLGIPRQVMLRSIAKYALSDITVDFAEGTDIYWARQQVAERLAAVWDNLPADIEGGIAPMTTPLGEMFMFTVEGNLSLTERRTVLDWIIRPALRTVPGVADVNSLGGYVRSFEIKPDPLRMAARGVDPLILGKALEENNRNDGAGRMREGEEALLVRSAGRIRDLDDVRAIVVKVENGTPIRVSDVATVGIGAITRYGAVTQNGEVEAVQGLVLGLRGANARDVVDGVRRKLDEIE
;
A
#
# COMPACT_ATOMS: atom_id res chain seq x y z
N MET A 1 50.95 -34.01 12.05
CA MET A 1 50.12 -34.74 11.05
C MET A 1 50.01 -36.21 11.31
N SER A 2 51.13 -36.93 11.65
CA SER A 2 51.12 -38.39 11.91
C SER A 2 50.19 -38.85 13.04
N ARG A 3 50.07 -38.12 14.15
CA ARG A 3 49.19 -38.47 15.28
C ARG A 3 47.67 -38.40 14.95
N LEU A 4 47.25 -37.47 14.12
CA LEU A 4 45.86 -37.35 13.64
C LEU A 4 45.49 -38.52 12.71
N ILE A 5 46.41 -38.88 11.81
CA ILE A 5 46.24 -40.05 10.90
C ILE A 5 46.19 -41.35 11.70
N GLN A 6 47.06 -41.49 12.67
CA GLN A 6 47.11 -42.67 13.52
C GLN A 6 45.86 -42.81 14.40
N PHE A 7 45.35 -41.71 14.94
CA PHE A 7 44.06 -41.66 15.66
C PHE A 7 42.90 -42.07 14.78
N ALA A 8 42.81 -41.50 13.55
CA ALA A 8 41.75 -41.82 12.60
C ALA A 8 41.75 -43.31 12.19
N LEU A 9 42.91 -43.90 12.03
CA LEU A 9 43.05 -45.32 11.69
C LEU A 9 42.75 -46.27 12.86
N THR A 10 42.99 -45.85 14.10
CA THR A 10 42.67 -46.63 15.30
C THR A 10 41.22 -46.50 15.76
N GLN A 11 40.63 -45.32 15.60
CA GLN A 11 39.24 -45.02 16.04
C GLN A 11 38.27 -44.91 14.83
N ARG A 12 38.25 -45.95 13.98
CA ARG A 12 37.49 -45.95 12.71
C ARG A 12 36.02 -45.65 12.88
N VAL A 13 35.37 -46.27 13.90
CA VAL A 13 33.94 -46.09 14.16
C VAL A 13 33.63 -44.64 14.55
N LEU A 14 34.45 -44.03 15.41
CA LEU A 14 34.30 -42.65 15.83
C LEU A 14 34.46 -41.67 14.65
N VAL A 15 35.42 -41.91 13.78
CA VAL A 15 35.63 -41.08 12.59
C VAL A 15 34.44 -41.16 11.63
N ILE A 16 33.92 -42.37 11.36
CA ILE A 16 32.74 -42.57 10.52
C ILE A 16 31.53 -41.86 11.13
N LEU A 17 31.30 -41.96 12.44
CA LEU A 17 30.17 -41.33 13.12
C LEU A 17 30.27 -39.81 13.06
N VAL A 18 31.45 -39.24 13.31
CA VAL A 18 31.69 -37.78 13.20
C VAL A 18 31.48 -37.30 11.77
N THR A 19 31.97 -38.05 10.77
CA THR A 19 31.78 -37.72 9.36
C THR A 19 30.31 -37.77 8.97
N ALA A 20 29.56 -38.78 9.42
CA ALA A 20 28.14 -38.91 9.18
C ALA A 20 27.34 -37.76 9.83
N LEU A 21 27.69 -37.37 11.07
CA LEU A 21 27.11 -36.22 11.74
C LEU A 21 27.40 -34.91 11.01
N LEU A 22 28.63 -34.68 10.57
CA LEU A 22 29.02 -33.52 9.80
C LEU A 22 28.28 -33.45 8.44
N ALA A 23 28.16 -34.58 7.76
CA ALA A 23 27.41 -34.67 6.50
C ALA A 23 25.93 -34.41 6.73
N GLY A 24 25.30 -34.96 7.78
CA GLY A 24 23.91 -34.69 8.13
C GLY A 24 23.69 -33.24 8.51
N PHE A 25 24.56 -32.66 9.32
CA PHE A 25 24.49 -31.24 9.67
C PHE A 25 24.73 -30.32 8.46
N GLY A 26 25.69 -30.67 7.60
CA GLY A 26 25.93 -29.95 6.35
C GLY A 26 24.72 -29.97 5.39
N TYR A 27 24.08 -31.13 5.27
CA TYR A 27 22.83 -31.23 4.48
C TYR A 27 21.71 -30.39 5.08
N PHE A 28 21.52 -30.45 6.40
CA PHE A 28 20.54 -29.62 7.09
C PHE A 28 20.83 -28.12 6.90
N ALA A 29 22.07 -27.69 7.11
CA ALA A 29 22.48 -26.31 6.89
C ALA A 29 22.26 -25.85 5.42
N PHE A 30 22.55 -26.74 4.45
CA PHE A 30 22.32 -26.47 3.04
C PHE A 30 20.83 -26.25 2.73
N THR A 31 19.93 -27.01 3.34
CA THR A 31 18.48 -26.85 3.14
C THR A 31 17.93 -25.58 3.76
N GLN A 32 18.65 -24.99 4.73
CA GLN A 32 18.27 -23.74 5.40
C GLN A 32 18.87 -22.49 4.75
N LEU A 33 19.74 -22.65 3.76
CA LEU A 33 20.34 -21.50 3.07
C LEU A 33 19.24 -20.69 2.32
N PRO A 34 19.15 -19.38 2.59
CA PRO A 34 18.29 -18.52 1.80
C PRO A 34 18.76 -18.51 0.35
N ILE A 35 17.82 -18.64 -0.56
CA ILE A 35 18.09 -18.62 -2.00
C ILE A 35 17.50 -17.32 -2.54
N ASP A 36 18.38 -16.42 -2.97
CA ASP A 36 18.06 -15.22 -3.68
C ASP A 36 18.64 -15.26 -5.10
N ALA A 37 17.91 -14.68 -6.07
CA ALA A 37 18.40 -14.59 -7.45
C ALA A 37 19.64 -13.69 -7.54
N PHE A 38 19.69 -12.63 -6.72
CA PHE A 38 20.82 -11.72 -6.57
C PHE A 38 21.06 -11.42 -5.09
N PRO A 39 22.31 -11.33 -4.63
CA PRO A 39 22.59 -10.93 -3.26
C PRO A 39 22.13 -9.48 -3.04
N ASP A 40 21.36 -9.25 -2.00
CA ASP A 40 20.92 -7.90 -1.63
C ASP A 40 22.05 -7.14 -0.90
N VAL A 41 22.74 -6.32 -1.66
CA VAL A 41 23.81 -5.43 -1.18
C VAL A 41 23.29 -4.01 -0.87
N SER A 42 21.97 -3.81 -0.85
CA SER A 42 21.38 -2.51 -0.57
C SER A 42 21.70 -2.04 0.86
N PRO A 43 22.07 -0.78 1.06
CA PRO A 43 22.24 -0.22 2.41
C PRO A 43 20.93 -0.27 3.19
N THR A 44 21.01 -0.14 4.51
CA THR A 44 19.80 0.03 5.32
C THR A 44 19.17 1.37 4.97
N GLN A 45 17.99 1.34 4.37
CA GLN A 45 17.26 2.53 3.93
C GLN A 45 15.80 2.50 4.37
N VAL A 46 15.27 3.68 4.68
CA VAL A 46 13.84 3.90 4.93
C VAL A 46 13.31 4.86 3.88
N LYS A 47 12.26 4.42 3.20
CA LYS A 47 11.62 5.16 2.13
C LYS A 47 10.29 5.73 2.61
N ILE A 48 10.03 7.00 2.27
CA ILE A 48 8.76 7.69 2.53
C ILE A 48 8.19 8.08 1.18
N ILE A 49 6.93 7.73 0.95
CA ILE A 49 6.21 8.06 -0.28
C ILE A 49 4.95 8.81 0.11
N VAL A 50 4.82 10.05 -0.36
CA VAL A 50 3.64 10.89 -0.13
C VAL A 50 3.02 11.27 -1.47
N LYS A 51 1.73 10.96 -1.62
CA LYS A 51 0.93 11.36 -2.77
C LYS A 51 0.21 12.65 -2.46
N ALA A 52 0.25 13.60 -3.38
CA ALA A 52 -0.34 14.93 -3.26
C ALA A 52 -1.11 15.26 -4.56
N PRO A 53 -2.30 14.69 -4.77
CA PRO A 53 -3.05 14.87 -6.00
C PRO A 53 -3.24 16.34 -6.37
N GLY A 54 -2.96 16.69 -7.63
CA GLY A 54 -3.15 18.05 -8.15
C GLY A 54 -1.99 19.02 -7.92
N MET A 55 -1.00 18.68 -7.09
CA MET A 55 0.15 19.55 -6.83
C MET A 55 1.23 19.43 -7.91
N THR A 56 1.79 20.56 -8.30
CA THR A 56 2.98 20.64 -9.17
C THR A 56 4.22 20.14 -8.42
N PRO A 57 5.32 19.77 -9.12
CA PRO A 57 6.55 19.36 -8.47
C PRO A 57 7.11 20.40 -7.50
N GLU A 58 7.00 21.68 -7.84
CA GLU A 58 7.46 22.79 -6.98
C GLU A 58 6.60 22.93 -5.72
N GLU A 59 5.28 22.77 -5.83
CA GLU A 59 4.39 22.78 -4.65
C GLU A 59 4.64 21.57 -3.76
N VAL A 60 4.84 20.37 -4.34
CA VAL A 60 5.23 19.15 -3.61
C VAL A 60 6.55 19.35 -2.87
N GLU A 61 7.54 19.96 -3.53
CA GLU A 61 8.84 20.24 -2.91
C GLU A 61 8.68 21.19 -1.73
N ASN A 62 8.03 22.33 -1.93
CA ASN A 62 7.95 23.38 -0.91
C ASN A 62 7.01 23.04 0.25
N GLN A 63 5.89 22.36 -0.01
CA GLN A 63 4.85 22.13 1.00
C GLN A 63 4.94 20.76 1.67
N ILE A 64 5.63 19.80 1.08
CA ILE A 64 5.68 18.42 1.58
C ILE A 64 7.13 17.97 1.77
N THR A 65 7.92 17.98 0.69
CA THR A 65 9.27 17.40 0.72
C THR A 65 10.19 18.13 1.66
N ALA A 66 10.34 19.45 1.52
CA ALA A 66 11.23 20.25 2.35
C ALA A 66 10.85 20.26 3.84
N PRO A 67 9.58 20.38 4.25
CA PRO A 67 9.19 20.23 5.65
C PRO A 67 9.56 18.86 6.25
N ILE A 68 9.33 17.78 5.49
CA ILE A 68 9.68 16.43 5.94
C ILE A 68 11.21 16.28 6.03
N GLU A 69 11.96 16.74 5.04
CA GLU A 69 13.42 16.68 5.06
C GLU A 69 14.01 17.40 6.28
N LEU A 70 13.53 18.61 6.58
CA LEU A 70 13.99 19.38 7.73
C LEU A 70 13.82 18.62 9.04
N GLU A 71 12.69 17.91 9.22
CA GLU A 71 12.43 17.13 10.43
C GLU A 71 13.26 15.85 10.47
N LEU A 72 13.59 15.26 9.31
CA LEU A 72 14.41 14.05 9.22
C LEU A 72 15.91 14.31 9.39
N LEU A 73 16.36 15.58 9.39
CA LEU A 73 17.79 15.89 9.62
C LEU A 73 18.22 15.51 11.04
N GLY A 74 19.45 15.00 11.13
CA GLY A 74 20.07 14.69 12.42
C GLY A 74 19.59 13.40 13.09
N ILE A 75 18.93 12.51 12.39
CA ILE A 75 18.65 11.16 12.89
C ILE A 75 19.99 10.43 13.10
N PRO A 76 20.24 9.82 14.28
CA PRO A 76 21.50 9.11 14.51
C PRO A 76 21.76 8.03 13.47
N ARG A 77 23.02 7.87 13.07
CA ARG A 77 23.47 6.91 12.04
C ARG A 77 22.94 7.18 10.62
N GLN A 78 22.26 8.30 10.38
CA GLN A 78 21.91 8.75 9.04
C GLN A 78 23.19 9.07 8.25
N VAL A 79 23.31 8.55 7.03
CA VAL A 79 24.45 8.79 6.14
C VAL A 79 24.05 9.73 5.00
N MET A 80 22.85 9.54 4.45
CA MET A 80 22.35 10.32 3.34
C MET A 80 20.84 10.50 3.43
N LEU A 81 20.37 11.69 3.07
CA LEU A 81 18.96 12.01 2.84
C LEU A 81 18.85 12.48 1.39
N ARG A 82 17.97 11.91 0.64
CA ARG A 82 17.71 12.28 -0.76
C ARG A 82 16.22 12.22 -1.04
N SER A 83 15.76 13.12 -1.88
CA SER A 83 14.36 13.21 -2.26
C SER A 83 14.17 13.50 -3.74
N ILE A 84 12.98 13.20 -4.22
CA ILE A 84 12.51 13.54 -5.57
C ILE A 84 11.08 14.04 -5.47
N ALA A 85 10.86 15.30 -5.79
CA ALA A 85 9.53 15.86 -5.97
C ALA A 85 9.10 15.73 -7.45
N LYS A 86 7.96 15.09 -7.66
CA LYS A 86 7.32 14.91 -8.98
C LYS A 86 5.90 15.46 -8.94
N TYR A 87 5.25 15.54 -10.10
CA TYR A 87 3.82 15.85 -10.14
C TYR A 87 3.03 14.88 -9.25
N ALA A 88 2.33 15.42 -8.29
CA ALA A 88 1.51 14.70 -7.33
C ALA A 88 2.24 13.66 -6.45
N LEU A 89 3.58 13.70 -6.32
CA LEU A 89 4.35 12.68 -5.61
C LEU A 89 5.62 13.22 -5.00
N SER A 90 5.84 12.95 -3.71
CA SER A 90 7.12 13.08 -3.01
C SER A 90 7.69 11.69 -2.68
N ASP A 91 8.94 11.44 -3.04
CA ASP A 91 9.69 10.21 -2.75
C ASP A 91 10.96 10.60 -1.98
N ILE A 92 11.02 10.27 -0.69
CA ILE A 92 12.13 10.62 0.20
C ILE A 92 12.77 9.33 0.68
N THR A 93 14.10 9.26 0.60
CA THR A 93 14.88 8.10 1.05
C THR A 93 15.91 8.52 2.07
N VAL A 94 15.92 7.87 3.21
CA VAL A 94 16.90 8.04 4.29
C VAL A 94 17.79 6.81 4.31
N ASP A 95 19.07 6.96 4.00
CA ASP A 95 20.07 5.90 4.06
C ASP A 95 20.79 5.94 5.40
N PHE A 96 21.01 4.79 5.99
CA PHE A 96 21.67 4.60 7.29
C PHE A 96 23.00 3.89 7.15
N ALA A 97 23.88 4.08 8.13
CA ALA A 97 25.16 3.40 8.20
C ALA A 97 25.00 1.86 8.22
N GLU A 98 25.98 1.19 7.66
CA GLU A 98 26.03 -0.28 7.64
C GLU A 98 25.87 -0.89 9.05
N GLY A 99 25.15 -2.02 9.14
CA GLY A 99 24.85 -2.67 10.41
C GLY A 99 23.80 -1.93 11.27
N THR A 100 23.09 -0.95 10.71
CA THR A 100 21.92 -0.34 11.40
C THR A 100 20.73 -1.29 11.30
N ASP A 101 20.09 -1.56 12.44
CA ASP A 101 18.84 -2.32 12.46
C ASP A 101 17.73 -1.56 11.72
N ILE A 102 17.06 -2.23 10.78
CA ILE A 102 16.06 -1.61 9.92
C ILE A 102 14.79 -1.23 10.69
N TYR A 103 14.41 -2.00 11.72
CA TYR A 103 13.22 -1.70 12.50
C TYR A 103 13.45 -0.47 13.39
N TRP A 104 14.66 -0.37 13.99
CA TRP A 104 15.05 0.83 14.71
C TRP A 104 15.09 2.06 13.81
N ALA A 105 15.70 1.95 12.62
CA ALA A 105 15.74 3.05 11.65
C ALA A 105 14.33 3.53 11.26
N ARG A 106 13.41 2.59 10.97
CA ARG A 106 12.01 2.89 10.67
C ARG A 106 11.29 3.57 11.83
N GLN A 107 11.55 3.15 13.06
CA GLN A 107 10.98 3.78 14.24
C GLN A 107 11.44 5.23 14.38
N GLN A 108 12.73 5.52 14.20
CA GLN A 108 13.26 6.89 14.25
C GLN A 108 12.61 7.77 13.17
N VAL A 109 12.50 7.26 11.95
CA VAL A 109 11.83 7.97 10.86
C VAL A 109 10.35 8.17 11.15
N ALA A 110 9.67 7.17 11.71
CA ALA A 110 8.26 7.27 12.06
C ALA A 110 7.98 8.35 13.11
N GLU A 111 8.81 8.45 14.15
CA GLU A 111 8.72 9.48 15.20
C GLU A 111 8.86 10.89 14.61
N ARG A 112 9.85 11.11 13.73
CA ARG A 112 10.06 12.40 13.07
C ARG A 112 8.95 12.74 12.09
N LEU A 113 8.52 11.77 11.29
CA LEU A 113 7.43 11.96 10.35
C LEU A 113 6.12 12.31 11.05
N ALA A 114 5.81 11.68 12.18
CA ALA A 114 4.62 11.98 12.95
C ALA A 114 4.62 13.42 13.50
N ALA A 115 5.78 13.97 13.85
CA ALA A 115 5.89 15.34 14.36
C ALA A 115 5.56 16.42 13.32
N VAL A 116 5.81 16.14 12.04
CA VAL A 116 5.55 17.09 10.95
C VAL A 116 4.22 16.85 10.25
N TRP A 117 3.61 15.66 10.38
CA TRP A 117 2.47 15.23 9.57
C TRP A 117 1.26 16.16 9.67
N ASP A 118 0.94 16.63 10.88
CA ASP A 118 -0.20 17.52 11.12
C ASP A 118 -0.03 18.94 10.54
N ASN A 119 1.21 19.30 10.16
CA ASN A 119 1.54 20.58 9.54
C ASN A 119 1.53 20.51 7.99
N LEU A 120 1.37 19.31 7.43
CA LEU A 120 1.32 19.12 5.98
C LEU A 120 -0.10 19.37 5.45
N PRO A 121 -0.28 19.61 4.13
CA PRO A 121 -1.58 19.78 3.51
C PRO A 121 -2.56 18.61 3.82
N ALA A 122 -3.84 18.91 3.99
CA ALA A 122 -4.84 17.93 4.43
C ALA A 122 -5.13 16.81 3.41
N ASP A 123 -4.95 17.08 2.11
CA ASP A 123 -5.35 16.16 1.02
C ASP A 123 -4.21 15.27 0.53
N ILE A 124 -3.24 14.95 1.41
CA ILE A 124 -2.13 14.06 1.10
C ILE A 124 -2.36 12.65 1.64
N GLU A 125 -1.83 11.68 0.93
CA GLU A 125 -1.87 10.28 1.32
C GLU A 125 -0.46 9.67 1.27
N GLY A 126 -0.15 8.79 2.21
CA GLY A 126 1.12 8.07 2.18
C GLY A 126 1.75 7.86 3.53
N GLY A 127 3.07 7.79 3.55
CA GLY A 127 3.88 7.55 4.74
C GLY A 127 5.08 6.68 4.44
N ILE A 128 5.55 5.95 5.44
CA ILE A 128 6.70 5.04 5.29
C ILE A 128 6.32 3.86 4.39
N ALA A 129 7.06 3.69 3.31
CA ALA A 129 6.89 2.59 2.36
C ALA A 129 7.12 1.21 3.01
N PRO A 130 6.61 0.12 2.43
CA PRO A 130 6.90 -1.23 2.87
C PRO A 130 8.41 -1.50 2.97
N MET A 131 8.77 -2.43 3.85
CA MET A 131 10.16 -2.82 4.10
C MET A 131 10.64 -3.79 3.00
N THR A 132 10.88 -3.24 1.84
CA THR A 132 11.39 -3.98 0.68
C THR A 132 12.64 -3.29 0.13
N THR A 133 13.38 -4.01 -0.71
CA THR A 133 14.53 -3.47 -1.44
C THR A 133 14.19 -3.35 -2.92
N PRO A 134 14.98 -2.62 -3.72
CA PRO A 134 14.80 -2.60 -5.18
C PRO A 134 14.81 -3.98 -5.84
N LEU A 135 15.43 -4.98 -5.20
CA LEU A 135 15.48 -6.37 -5.65
C LEU A 135 14.37 -7.25 -5.04
N GLY A 136 13.47 -6.66 -4.25
CA GLY A 136 12.40 -7.36 -3.55
C GLY A 136 11.20 -7.76 -4.40
N GLU A 137 11.22 -7.56 -5.71
CA GLU A 137 10.19 -8.01 -6.64
C GLU A 137 10.31 -9.52 -6.86
N MET A 138 9.55 -10.33 -6.11
CA MET A 138 9.75 -11.78 -6.04
C MET A 138 8.83 -12.58 -6.95
N PHE A 139 7.62 -12.10 -7.18
CA PHE A 139 6.62 -12.85 -7.95
C PHE A 139 5.66 -11.93 -8.67
N MET A 140 5.37 -12.23 -9.93
CA MET A 140 4.39 -11.51 -10.76
C MET A 140 3.33 -12.47 -11.24
N PHE A 141 2.08 -12.00 -11.28
CA PHE A 141 0.95 -12.76 -11.82
C PHE A 141 -0.07 -11.83 -12.47
N THR A 142 -0.85 -12.35 -13.39
CA THR A 142 -1.97 -11.65 -14.03
C THR A 142 -3.30 -12.20 -13.51
N VAL A 143 -4.28 -11.31 -13.36
CA VAL A 143 -5.65 -11.69 -13.02
C VAL A 143 -6.43 -11.86 -14.31
N GLU A 144 -6.82 -13.09 -14.60
CA GLU A 144 -7.56 -13.49 -15.80
C GLU A 144 -9.01 -13.86 -15.45
N GLY A 145 -9.81 -14.18 -16.44
CA GLY A 145 -11.21 -14.61 -16.28
C GLY A 145 -12.18 -13.77 -17.09
N ASN A 146 -13.46 -14.12 -17.04
CA ASN A 146 -14.53 -13.41 -17.76
C ASN A 146 -15.05 -12.19 -16.98
N LEU A 147 -14.12 -11.30 -16.58
CA LEU A 147 -14.35 -10.07 -15.83
C LEU A 147 -13.80 -8.87 -16.58
N SER A 148 -14.42 -7.72 -16.43
CA SER A 148 -13.88 -6.45 -16.91
C SER A 148 -12.57 -6.07 -16.20
N LEU A 149 -11.78 -5.19 -16.79
CA LEU A 149 -10.53 -4.69 -16.17
C LEU A 149 -10.76 -4.03 -14.79
N THR A 150 -11.91 -3.39 -14.61
CA THR A 150 -12.32 -2.80 -13.34
C THR A 150 -12.62 -3.85 -12.27
N GLU A 151 -13.32 -4.92 -12.66
CA GLU A 151 -13.63 -6.03 -11.74
C GLU A 151 -12.38 -6.81 -11.38
N ARG A 152 -11.51 -7.16 -12.36
CA ARG A 152 -10.22 -7.80 -12.11
C ARG A 152 -9.37 -6.97 -11.14
N ARG A 153 -9.33 -5.64 -11.32
CA ARG A 153 -8.63 -4.74 -10.40
C ARG A 153 -9.24 -4.76 -9.01
N THR A 154 -10.55 -4.78 -8.90
CA THR A 154 -11.26 -4.87 -7.62
C THR A 154 -10.96 -6.18 -6.90
N VAL A 155 -10.97 -7.31 -7.61
CA VAL A 155 -10.59 -8.63 -7.07
C VAL A 155 -9.14 -8.60 -6.56
N LEU A 156 -8.23 -8.03 -7.35
CA LEU A 156 -6.83 -7.92 -6.95
C LEU A 156 -6.66 -7.08 -5.67
N ASP A 157 -7.27 -5.90 -5.62
CA ASP A 157 -7.08 -4.96 -4.50
C ASP A 157 -7.75 -5.41 -3.20
N TRP A 158 -8.93 -6.08 -3.28
CA TRP A 158 -9.76 -6.35 -2.13
C TRP A 158 -9.80 -7.82 -1.70
N ILE A 159 -9.41 -8.77 -2.56
CA ILE A 159 -9.41 -10.20 -2.25
C ILE A 159 -7.98 -10.73 -2.27
N ILE A 160 -7.30 -10.63 -3.42
CA ILE A 160 -6.00 -11.28 -3.62
C ILE A 160 -4.92 -10.58 -2.78
N ARG A 161 -4.79 -9.26 -2.87
CA ARG A 161 -3.76 -8.50 -2.14
C ARG A 161 -3.83 -8.70 -0.62
N PRO A 162 -5.00 -8.59 0.06
CA PRO A 162 -5.09 -8.87 1.49
C PRO A 162 -4.72 -10.30 1.84
N ALA A 163 -5.14 -11.27 1.03
CA ALA A 163 -4.81 -12.69 1.25
C ALA A 163 -3.30 -12.94 1.12
N LEU A 164 -2.64 -12.43 0.08
CA LEU A 164 -1.21 -12.62 -0.13
C LEU A 164 -0.36 -11.91 0.94
N ARG A 165 -0.82 -10.80 1.50
CA ARG A 165 -0.14 -10.11 2.61
C ARG A 165 -0.07 -10.93 3.91
N THR A 166 -0.85 -12.00 4.02
CA THR A 166 -0.76 -12.94 5.16
C THR A 166 0.36 -13.97 5.00
N VAL A 167 0.94 -14.08 3.80
CA VAL A 167 2.04 -15.03 3.54
C VAL A 167 3.32 -14.52 4.20
N PRO A 168 3.99 -15.34 5.04
CA PRO A 168 5.25 -14.95 5.67
C PRO A 168 6.31 -14.53 4.64
N GLY A 169 6.97 -13.41 4.89
CA GLY A 169 8.00 -12.88 3.99
C GLY A 169 7.47 -11.96 2.88
N VAL A 170 6.15 -11.80 2.72
CA VAL A 170 5.56 -10.80 1.83
C VAL A 170 5.54 -9.44 2.54
N ALA A 171 6.12 -8.42 1.90
CA ALA A 171 6.09 -7.04 2.40
C ALA A 171 4.80 -6.31 1.98
N ASP A 172 4.44 -6.40 0.71
CA ASP A 172 3.19 -5.89 0.13
C ASP A 172 2.95 -6.51 -1.26
N VAL A 173 1.81 -6.20 -1.85
CA VAL A 173 1.47 -6.55 -3.23
C VAL A 173 1.04 -5.29 -3.96
N ASN A 174 1.79 -4.93 -5.00
CA ASN A 174 1.42 -3.81 -5.86
C ASN A 174 0.45 -4.27 -6.94
N SER A 175 -0.62 -3.50 -7.11
CA SER A 175 -1.61 -3.73 -8.17
C SER A 175 -1.31 -2.80 -9.34
N LEU A 176 -1.06 -3.38 -10.51
CA LEU A 176 -0.69 -2.67 -11.73
C LEU A 176 -1.75 -2.88 -12.81
N GLY A 177 -2.02 -1.86 -13.62
CA GLY A 177 -3.05 -1.91 -14.67
C GLY A 177 -4.48 -1.92 -14.16
N GLY A 178 -5.43 -2.10 -15.07
CA GLY A 178 -6.86 -2.04 -14.80
C GLY A 178 -7.36 -0.65 -14.39
N TYR A 179 -8.61 -0.60 -13.94
CA TYR A 179 -9.27 0.63 -13.50
C TYR A 179 -9.72 0.49 -12.05
N VAL A 180 -9.37 1.48 -11.21
CA VAL A 180 -9.89 1.56 -9.84
C VAL A 180 -11.31 2.10 -9.89
N ARG A 181 -12.26 1.28 -9.45
CA ARG A 181 -13.68 1.63 -9.41
C ARG A 181 -13.93 2.82 -8.49
N SER A 182 -14.70 3.81 -8.97
CA SER A 182 -15.12 4.96 -8.18
C SER A 182 -16.58 5.33 -8.49
N PHE A 183 -17.22 6.08 -7.59
CA PHE A 183 -18.43 6.79 -7.91
C PHE A 183 -18.07 8.03 -8.73
N GLU A 184 -18.70 8.18 -9.88
CA GLU A 184 -18.46 9.29 -10.77
C GLU A 184 -19.69 10.21 -10.77
N ILE A 185 -19.44 11.48 -10.45
CA ILE A 185 -20.47 12.52 -10.46
C ILE A 185 -20.09 13.51 -11.55
N LYS A 186 -20.88 13.56 -12.62
CA LYS A 186 -20.71 14.47 -13.76
C LYS A 186 -21.67 15.65 -13.61
N PRO A 187 -21.19 16.82 -13.16
CA PRO A 187 -22.01 18.02 -13.08
C PRO A 187 -22.54 18.41 -14.47
N ASP A 188 -23.82 18.84 -14.53
CA ASP A 188 -24.41 19.42 -15.72
C ASP A 188 -24.46 20.94 -15.54
N PRO A 189 -23.65 21.71 -16.29
CA PRO A 189 -23.58 23.17 -16.10
C PRO A 189 -24.91 23.88 -16.33
N LEU A 190 -25.76 23.41 -17.26
CA LEU A 190 -27.05 24.02 -17.54
C LEU A 190 -28.03 23.77 -16.40
N ARG A 191 -28.11 22.55 -15.89
CA ARG A 191 -28.96 22.22 -14.74
C ARG A 191 -28.49 22.93 -13.48
N MET A 192 -27.18 23.03 -13.26
CA MET A 192 -26.61 23.76 -12.12
C MET A 192 -26.96 25.23 -12.18
N ALA A 193 -26.76 25.89 -13.33
CA ALA A 193 -27.10 27.28 -13.51
C ALA A 193 -28.62 27.55 -13.31
N ALA A 194 -29.48 26.67 -13.84
CA ALA A 194 -30.93 26.78 -13.69
C ALA A 194 -31.40 26.64 -12.22
N ARG A 195 -30.60 25.99 -11.35
CA ARG A 195 -30.90 25.80 -9.93
C ARG A 195 -30.05 26.67 -9.00
N GLY A 196 -29.25 27.60 -9.55
CA GLY A 196 -28.37 28.46 -8.76
C GLY A 196 -27.39 27.66 -7.87
N VAL A 197 -26.86 26.54 -8.38
CA VAL A 197 -25.87 25.70 -7.75
C VAL A 197 -24.54 25.91 -8.47
N ASP A 198 -23.47 26.21 -7.74
CA ASP A 198 -22.12 26.28 -8.27
C ASP A 198 -21.31 25.02 -7.91
N PRO A 199 -20.15 24.78 -8.54
CA PRO A 199 -19.33 23.64 -8.24
C PRO A 199 -18.86 23.53 -6.79
N LEU A 200 -18.63 24.65 -6.11
CA LEU A 200 -18.20 24.68 -4.70
C LEU A 200 -19.31 24.19 -3.78
N ILE A 201 -20.58 24.67 -4.04
CA ILE A 201 -21.75 24.21 -3.28
C ILE A 201 -21.93 22.69 -3.44
N LEU A 202 -21.78 22.17 -4.68
CA LEU A 202 -21.89 20.75 -4.95
C LEU A 202 -20.77 19.96 -4.25
N GLY A 203 -19.52 20.40 -4.35
CA GLY A 203 -18.36 19.76 -3.69
C GLY A 203 -18.57 19.70 -2.19
N LYS A 204 -18.89 20.81 -1.56
CA LYS A 204 -19.15 20.90 -0.11
C LYS A 204 -20.28 19.97 0.34
N ALA A 205 -21.38 19.92 -0.42
CA ALA A 205 -22.50 19.03 -0.10
C ALA A 205 -22.09 17.54 -0.16
N LEU A 206 -21.22 17.14 -1.11
CA LEU A 206 -20.71 15.78 -1.22
C LEU A 206 -19.79 15.42 -0.05
N GLU A 207 -18.89 16.32 0.36
CA GLU A 207 -17.99 16.13 1.50
C GLU A 207 -18.75 16.00 2.81
N GLU A 208 -19.70 16.90 3.08
CA GLU A 208 -20.46 16.95 4.33
C GLU A 208 -21.41 15.75 4.49
N ASN A 209 -21.90 15.16 3.39
CA ASN A 209 -22.87 14.06 3.42
C ASN A 209 -22.25 12.66 3.34
N ASN A 210 -20.92 12.51 3.39
CA ASN A 210 -20.26 11.20 3.39
C ASN A 210 -19.70 10.86 4.79
N ARG A 211 -20.48 11.05 5.85
CA ARG A 211 -20.05 10.77 7.21
C ARG A 211 -21.18 10.24 8.06
N ASN A 212 -20.85 9.44 9.05
CA ASN A 212 -21.78 9.04 10.10
C ASN A 212 -21.57 9.95 11.32
N ASP A 213 -22.64 10.57 11.78
CA ASP A 213 -22.60 11.39 12.98
C ASP A 213 -23.30 10.67 14.14
N GLY A 214 -22.65 10.65 15.31
CA GLY A 214 -23.24 10.15 16.53
C GLY A 214 -24.18 11.21 17.13
N ALA A 215 -25.46 10.88 17.30
CA ALA A 215 -26.44 11.77 17.90
C ALA A 215 -26.63 11.56 19.43
N GLY A 216 -25.74 10.79 20.07
CA GLY A 216 -25.74 10.54 21.51
C GLY A 216 -26.50 9.29 21.92
N ARG A 217 -26.89 9.24 23.20
CA ARG A 217 -27.63 8.12 23.80
C ARG A 217 -28.99 8.59 24.26
N MET A 218 -30.03 7.84 23.89
CA MET A 218 -31.36 7.97 24.47
C MET A 218 -31.54 6.89 25.53
N ARG A 219 -32.07 7.28 26.71
CA ARG A 219 -32.47 6.32 27.75
C ARG A 219 -33.97 6.08 27.62
N GLU A 220 -34.34 4.82 27.47
CA GLU A 220 -35.71 4.37 27.51
C GLU A 220 -35.84 3.27 28.58
N GLY A 221 -36.27 3.65 29.79
CA GLY A 221 -36.29 2.74 30.96
C GLY A 221 -34.87 2.38 31.42
N GLU A 222 -34.59 1.07 31.49
CA GLU A 222 -33.28 0.52 31.86
C GLU A 222 -32.33 0.35 30.65
N GLU A 223 -32.81 0.54 29.43
CA GLU A 223 -32.04 0.41 28.20
C GLU A 223 -31.45 1.76 27.76
N ALA A 224 -30.23 1.69 27.22
CA ALA A 224 -29.56 2.83 26.60
C ALA A 224 -29.45 2.60 25.09
N LEU A 225 -30.25 3.31 24.31
CA LEU A 225 -30.22 3.28 22.85
C LEU A 225 -29.17 4.24 22.32
N LEU A 226 -28.27 3.75 21.48
CA LEU A 226 -27.29 4.58 20.77
C LEU A 226 -27.97 5.14 19.50
N VAL A 227 -28.11 6.44 19.42
CA VAL A 227 -28.66 7.12 18.23
C VAL A 227 -27.50 7.56 17.33
N ARG A 228 -27.54 7.18 16.07
CA ARG A 228 -26.57 7.62 15.04
C ARG A 228 -27.29 8.02 13.77
N SER A 229 -26.79 9.03 13.10
CA SER A 229 -27.15 9.35 11.72
C SER A 229 -26.26 8.50 10.79
N ALA A 230 -26.87 7.67 9.94
CA ALA A 230 -26.18 6.90 8.94
C ALA A 230 -26.13 7.70 7.64
N GLY A 231 -25.10 8.56 7.48
CA GLY A 231 -24.92 9.41 6.31
C GLY A 231 -23.77 8.95 5.38
N ARG A 232 -23.12 7.81 5.69
CA ARG A 232 -22.05 7.28 4.83
C ARG A 232 -22.62 6.69 3.55
N ILE A 233 -22.11 7.13 2.42
CA ILE A 233 -22.48 6.66 1.08
C ILE A 233 -22.13 5.16 0.92
N ARG A 234 -23.09 4.36 0.48
CA ARG A 234 -22.94 2.91 0.23
C ARG A 234 -23.17 2.57 -1.23
N ASP A 235 -24.07 3.27 -1.91
CA ASP A 235 -24.45 3.02 -3.28
C ASP A 235 -24.71 4.31 -4.07
N LEU A 236 -25.06 4.16 -5.36
CA LEU A 236 -25.32 5.28 -6.25
C LEU A 236 -26.61 6.05 -5.86
N ASP A 237 -27.57 5.40 -5.22
CA ASP A 237 -28.83 6.02 -4.85
C ASP A 237 -28.63 6.93 -3.62
N ASP A 238 -27.76 6.53 -2.70
CA ASP A 238 -27.31 7.40 -1.61
C ASP A 238 -26.69 8.69 -2.15
N VAL A 239 -25.80 8.59 -3.17
CA VAL A 239 -25.20 9.78 -3.82
C VAL A 239 -26.24 10.64 -4.51
N ARG A 240 -27.16 10.03 -5.25
CA ARG A 240 -28.24 10.75 -5.96
C ARG A 240 -29.16 11.51 -5.01
N ALA A 241 -29.37 10.95 -3.82
CA ALA A 241 -30.27 11.50 -2.81
C ALA A 241 -29.69 12.66 -2.00
N ILE A 242 -28.38 12.90 -2.05
CA ILE A 242 -27.71 13.98 -1.32
C ILE A 242 -28.36 15.33 -1.68
N VAL A 243 -28.72 16.08 -0.63
CA VAL A 243 -29.29 17.43 -0.79
C VAL A 243 -28.15 18.43 -0.93
N VAL A 244 -28.09 19.10 -2.08
CA VAL A 244 -27.07 20.11 -2.39
C VAL A 244 -27.46 21.48 -1.82
N LYS A 245 -28.75 21.84 -1.95
CA LYS A 245 -29.32 23.12 -1.53
C LYS A 245 -30.82 22.97 -1.25
N VAL A 246 -31.34 23.78 -0.37
CA VAL A 246 -32.80 23.92 -0.19
C VAL A 246 -33.25 25.28 -0.71
N GLU A 247 -34.21 25.32 -1.62
CA GLU A 247 -34.74 26.52 -2.20
C GLU A 247 -36.27 26.54 -2.03
N ASN A 248 -36.78 27.58 -1.36
CA ASN A 248 -38.21 27.73 -1.07
C ASN A 248 -38.85 26.47 -0.42
N GLY A 249 -38.10 25.80 0.48
CA GLY A 249 -38.54 24.57 1.13
C GLY A 249 -38.41 23.29 0.28
N THR A 250 -37.98 23.39 -0.98
CA THR A 250 -37.79 22.27 -1.89
C THR A 250 -36.30 21.88 -1.91
N PRO A 251 -35.94 20.61 -1.59
CA PRO A 251 -34.55 20.14 -1.66
C PRO A 251 -34.13 19.94 -3.12
N ILE A 252 -33.01 20.55 -3.50
CA ILE A 252 -32.30 20.28 -4.75
C ILE A 252 -31.27 19.19 -4.47
N ARG A 253 -31.35 18.07 -5.15
CA ARG A 253 -30.50 16.90 -4.96
C ARG A 253 -29.39 16.83 -6.00
N VAL A 254 -28.37 16.00 -5.75
CA VAL A 254 -27.28 15.72 -6.71
C VAL A 254 -27.88 15.25 -8.04
N SER A 255 -28.87 14.37 -8.02
CA SER A 255 -29.58 13.91 -9.25
C SER A 255 -30.19 15.02 -10.10
N ASP A 256 -30.53 16.17 -9.51
CA ASP A 256 -31.15 17.31 -10.22
C ASP A 256 -30.11 18.13 -10.99
N VAL A 257 -28.84 18.09 -10.59
CA VAL A 257 -27.75 18.94 -11.10
C VAL A 257 -26.59 18.18 -11.70
N ALA A 258 -26.52 16.83 -11.51
CA ALA A 258 -25.45 15.97 -12.00
C ALA A 258 -25.97 14.61 -12.46
N THR A 259 -25.17 13.93 -13.25
CA THR A 259 -25.35 12.51 -13.58
C THR A 259 -24.42 11.69 -12.69
N VAL A 260 -24.98 10.69 -12.00
CA VAL A 260 -24.25 9.83 -11.06
C VAL A 260 -24.14 8.42 -11.65
N GLY A 261 -22.94 7.89 -11.70
CA GLY A 261 -22.64 6.57 -12.24
C GLY A 261 -21.41 5.91 -11.61
N ILE A 262 -21.11 4.71 -12.08
CA ILE A 262 -19.82 4.06 -11.79
C ILE A 262 -18.82 4.55 -12.83
N GLY A 263 -17.71 5.07 -12.37
CA GLY A 263 -16.58 5.49 -13.17
C GLY A 263 -15.29 4.85 -12.69
N ALA A 264 -14.19 5.43 -13.11
CA ALA A 264 -12.85 5.01 -12.71
C ALA A 264 -11.99 6.22 -12.35
N ILE A 265 -11.13 6.04 -11.36
CA ILE A 265 -10.10 7.02 -11.04
C ILE A 265 -9.16 7.14 -12.25
N THR A 266 -8.75 8.37 -12.57
CA THR A 266 -7.78 8.63 -13.65
C THR A 266 -6.52 7.81 -13.41
N ARG A 267 -6.11 7.03 -14.41
CA ARG A 267 -4.90 6.22 -14.36
C ARG A 267 -3.77 6.87 -15.13
N TYR A 268 -2.55 6.66 -14.68
CA TYR A 268 -1.34 7.20 -15.30
C TYR A 268 -0.53 6.15 -16.08
N GLY A 269 -1.00 4.90 -16.10
CA GLY A 269 -0.34 3.80 -16.78
C GLY A 269 -1.26 2.63 -17.07
N ALA A 270 -0.79 1.71 -17.88
CA ALA A 270 -1.46 0.48 -18.22
C ALA A 270 -0.44 -0.67 -18.28
N VAL A 271 -0.92 -1.89 -18.10
CA VAL A 271 -0.15 -3.12 -18.27
C VAL A 271 -0.72 -3.87 -19.46
N THR A 272 0.15 -4.36 -20.33
CA THR A 272 -0.24 -5.22 -21.45
C THR A 272 0.33 -6.62 -21.27
N GLN A 273 -0.43 -7.61 -21.70
CA GLN A 273 -0.02 -9.01 -21.75
C GLN A 273 0.26 -9.41 -23.19
N ASN A 274 1.44 -9.99 -23.43
CA ASN A 274 1.90 -10.44 -24.76
C ASN A 274 1.90 -9.34 -25.86
N GLY A 275 1.81 -8.07 -25.47
CA GLY A 275 1.72 -6.95 -26.41
C GLY A 275 0.36 -6.79 -27.11
N GLU A 276 -0.66 -7.59 -26.73
CA GLU A 276 -1.94 -7.64 -27.44
C GLU A 276 -3.10 -7.06 -26.63
N VAL A 277 -3.22 -7.45 -25.35
CA VAL A 277 -4.37 -7.12 -24.50
C VAL A 277 -3.96 -6.39 -23.25
N GLU A 278 -4.86 -5.56 -22.73
CA GLU A 278 -4.69 -4.93 -21.44
C GLU A 278 -4.90 -5.95 -20.32
N ALA A 279 -4.02 -5.92 -19.31
CA ALA A 279 -4.02 -6.85 -18.19
C ALA A 279 -4.07 -6.13 -16.85
N VAL A 280 -4.45 -6.87 -15.83
CA VAL A 280 -4.31 -6.49 -14.42
C VAL A 280 -3.27 -7.41 -13.80
N GLN A 281 -2.22 -6.85 -13.23
CA GLN A 281 -1.07 -7.58 -12.72
C GLN A 281 -0.87 -7.31 -11.24
N GLY A 282 -0.62 -8.36 -10.48
CA GLY A 282 -0.10 -8.30 -9.11
C GLY A 282 1.42 -8.48 -9.11
N LEU A 283 2.12 -7.60 -8.38
CA LEU A 283 3.55 -7.67 -8.14
C LEU A 283 3.80 -7.84 -6.66
N VAL A 284 4.27 -9.02 -6.27
CA VAL A 284 4.56 -9.37 -4.87
C VAL A 284 5.94 -8.85 -4.49
N LEU A 285 5.98 -8.04 -3.45
CA LEU A 285 7.19 -7.51 -2.85
C LEU A 285 7.54 -8.33 -1.62
N GLY A 286 8.75 -8.86 -1.59
CA GLY A 286 9.28 -9.56 -0.43
C GLY A 286 9.87 -8.64 0.62
N LEU A 287 9.82 -9.08 1.87
CA LEU A 287 10.53 -8.44 2.97
C LEU A 287 12.04 -8.60 2.77
N ARG A 288 12.78 -7.57 3.14
CA ARG A 288 14.24 -7.62 3.15
C ARG A 288 14.73 -8.79 4.00
N GLY A 289 15.59 -9.64 3.42
CA GLY A 289 16.15 -10.83 4.08
C GLY A 289 15.22 -12.04 4.14
N ALA A 290 14.03 -11.98 3.54
CA ALA A 290 13.17 -13.15 3.38
C ALA A 290 13.75 -14.10 2.33
N ASN A 291 13.56 -15.41 2.53
CA ASN A 291 13.93 -16.41 1.54
C ASN A 291 12.97 -16.37 0.35
N ALA A 292 13.44 -15.97 -0.83
CA ALA A 292 12.63 -15.80 -2.02
C ALA A 292 11.89 -17.09 -2.43
N ARG A 293 12.50 -18.27 -2.27
CA ARG A 293 11.85 -19.55 -2.54
C ARG A 293 10.62 -19.76 -1.65
N ASP A 294 10.78 -19.57 -0.35
CA ASP A 294 9.70 -19.82 0.62
C ASP A 294 8.53 -18.86 0.40
N VAL A 295 8.86 -17.59 0.06
CA VAL A 295 7.85 -16.57 -0.29
C VAL A 295 7.10 -16.96 -1.56
N VAL A 296 7.79 -17.33 -2.63
CA VAL A 296 7.18 -17.72 -3.91
C VAL A 296 6.29 -18.97 -3.74
N ASP A 297 6.79 -19.98 -3.01
CA ASP A 297 6.01 -21.21 -2.75
C ASP A 297 4.80 -20.93 -1.84
N GLY A 298 4.94 -20.03 -0.88
CA GLY A 298 3.84 -19.55 -0.04
C GLY A 298 2.79 -18.79 -0.84
N VAL A 299 3.22 -17.90 -1.73
CA VAL A 299 2.33 -17.13 -2.61
C VAL A 299 1.56 -18.04 -3.56
N ARG A 300 2.22 -19.01 -4.20
CA ARG A 300 1.56 -19.97 -5.10
C ARG A 300 0.47 -20.75 -4.38
N ARG A 301 0.80 -21.34 -3.23
CA ARG A 301 -0.20 -22.06 -2.42
C ARG A 301 -1.37 -21.18 -2.03
N LYS A 302 -1.11 -19.89 -1.71
CA LYS A 302 -2.17 -18.96 -1.33
C LYS A 302 -3.04 -18.56 -2.51
N LEU A 303 -2.48 -18.43 -3.72
CA LEU A 303 -3.24 -18.21 -4.95
C LEU A 303 -4.13 -19.42 -5.24
N ASP A 304 -3.60 -20.64 -5.17
CA ASP A 304 -4.37 -21.88 -5.36
C ASP A 304 -5.52 -22.04 -4.34
N GLU A 305 -5.40 -21.47 -3.12
CA GLU A 305 -6.48 -21.49 -2.11
C GLU A 305 -7.63 -20.52 -2.40
N ILE A 306 -7.37 -19.45 -3.15
CA ILE A 306 -8.35 -18.38 -3.41
C ILE A 306 -8.90 -18.40 -4.83
N GLU A 307 -8.38 -19.26 -5.72
CA GLU A 307 -8.90 -19.53 -7.05
C GLU A 307 -10.18 -20.38 -7.01
#